data_87f6793a7bd6b94729d46d90706860c2
#
_entry.id   87f6793a7bd6b94729d46d90706860c2
#
_cell.length_a   1.000
_cell.length_b   1.000
_cell.length_c   1.000
_cell.angle_alpha   90.00
_cell.angle_beta   90.00
_cell.angle_gamma   90.00
#
_symmetry.space_group_name_H-M   'P 1'
#
loop_
_entity.id
_entity.type
_entity.pdbx_description
1 polymer ?
#
loop_
_entity_poly.entity_id
_entity_poly.type
_entity_poly.pdbx_seq_one_letter_code
_entity_poly.pdbx_strand_id
1 'polypeptide(L)'
;MGLLEKIFGDLNEKELKKINKIVDQVEALDAKMQALTDEELQAKTPEFKERLANGESVSTMTDIKGTCCLIDTKDTPYTGVECPSFKNVANSKREYAIATRIQLDEQDHIRGKMIKQRHGDKMLIQNVPMPPLTTEELDWVYSLPYERNYHPSYEKSGGVPGIAEVKFSITHNRGCFGACNFCSLAFHQGRFITTRSKESVLEEAKKLTELEDFKGYIHDVGGPTANFRRPSCDKQLEHGLCKGKKCLAPKPCSQLISNHEEYLDILRSMRKIPKVKKVFIRSGIRFDYLLEDKDKTFFRELVEHHTSGQLKVAPEHCSASVLDYMGKPHIEAYIKFSREYFAINKKIGKEQYLVPYLMSSHPGSTLDDAIELALFLKKEHIKPEQVQDFYPTPGTVSTCMFYTGLDPYTLKEVYVAKNPHDKALQRALLQSYNPKNKALVEEALKKAKRFDLIGNGEKCLIKVSVSQTQNKNRQGINSGRVKNNGKKKFKK
;
A
#
# COMPACT_ATOMS: atom_id res chain seq x y z
N MET A 1 -26.15 -27.81 -7.47
CA MET A 1 -25.85 -28.31 -6.12
C MET A 1 -25.33 -29.74 -6.25
N GLY A 2 -24.04 -29.91 -5.99
CA GLY A 2 -23.33 -31.18 -6.20
C GLY A 2 -23.68 -32.21 -5.14
N LEU A 3 -23.60 -33.48 -5.50
CA LEU A 3 -23.90 -34.64 -4.62
C LEU A 3 -23.06 -34.61 -3.32
N LEU A 4 -21.89 -33.97 -3.33
CA LEU A 4 -20.98 -33.80 -2.19
C LEU A 4 -21.50 -32.80 -1.16
N GLU A 5 -22.18 -31.72 -1.57
CA GLU A 5 -22.81 -30.77 -0.65
C GLU A 5 -23.97 -31.38 0.16
N LYS A 6 -24.68 -32.36 -0.43
CA LYS A 6 -25.75 -33.08 0.27
C LYS A 6 -25.24 -34.07 1.33
N ILE A 7 -24.00 -34.56 1.20
CA ILE A 7 -23.42 -35.57 2.11
C ILE A 7 -22.61 -34.93 3.23
N PHE A 8 -21.92 -33.81 2.98
CA PHE A 8 -21.00 -33.19 3.94
C PHE A 8 -21.51 -31.89 4.57
N GLY A 9 -22.66 -31.37 4.10
CA GLY A 9 -23.19 -30.07 4.52
C GLY A 9 -22.25 -28.91 4.08
N ASP A 10 -22.82 -27.73 4.00
CA ASP A 10 -21.99 -26.52 3.70
C ASP A 10 -20.94 -26.34 4.81
N LEU A 11 -19.66 -26.36 4.43
CA LEU A 11 -18.55 -26.12 5.35
C LEU A 11 -18.72 -24.77 6.08
N ASN A 12 -19.31 -23.78 5.41
CA ASN A 12 -19.62 -22.49 6.00
C ASN A 12 -20.73 -22.60 7.06
N GLU A 13 -21.76 -23.43 6.89
CA GLU A 13 -22.79 -23.64 7.92
C GLU A 13 -22.21 -24.31 9.18
N LYS A 14 -21.27 -25.25 9.02
CA LYS A 14 -20.60 -25.89 10.16
C LYS A 14 -19.68 -24.90 10.89
N GLU A 15 -18.97 -24.06 10.14
CA GLU A 15 -18.15 -23.02 10.74
C GLU A 15 -19.00 -21.92 11.40
N LEU A 16 -20.10 -21.50 10.77
CA LEU A 16 -21.05 -20.56 11.37
C LEU A 16 -21.68 -21.11 12.65
N LYS A 17 -22.01 -22.40 12.72
CA LYS A 17 -22.51 -23.04 13.96
C LYS A 17 -21.45 -23.06 15.08
N LYS A 18 -20.17 -23.19 14.74
CA LYS A 18 -19.08 -23.08 15.73
C LYS A 18 -18.89 -21.64 16.18
N ILE A 19 -18.93 -20.70 15.25
CA ILE A 19 -18.81 -19.28 15.54
C ILE A 19 -19.99 -18.80 16.39
N ASN A 20 -21.21 -19.21 16.07
CA ASN A 20 -22.40 -18.88 16.88
C ASN A 20 -22.31 -19.42 18.30
N LYS A 21 -21.74 -20.63 18.51
CA LYS A 21 -21.46 -21.10 19.87
C LYS A 21 -20.46 -20.23 20.64
N ILE A 22 -19.50 -19.64 19.92
CA ILE A 22 -18.55 -18.69 20.53
C ILE A 22 -19.25 -17.38 20.81
N VAL A 23 -20.11 -16.91 19.89
CA VAL A 23 -20.93 -15.70 20.10
C VAL A 23 -21.86 -15.91 21.31
N ASP A 24 -22.55 -17.03 21.40
CA ASP A 24 -23.40 -17.37 22.56
C ASP A 24 -22.59 -17.39 23.87
N GLN A 25 -21.34 -17.85 23.83
CA GLN A 25 -20.43 -17.84 24.99
C GLN A 25 -19.98 -16.41 25.34
N VAL A 26 -19.73 -15.56 24.34
CA VAL A 26 -19.38 -14.14 24.54
C VAL A 26 -20.57 -13.39 25.09
N GLU A 27 -21.79 -13.62 24.56
CA GLU A 27 -23.02 -13.03 25.07
C GLU A 27 -23.33 -13.51 26.52
N ALA A 28 -23.05 -14.78 26.84
CA ALA A 28 -23.18 -15.28 28.19
C ALA A 28 -22.13 -14.69 29.16
N LEU A 29 -21.03 -14.13 28.64
CA LEU A 29 -20.05 -13.38 29.44
C LEU A 29 -20.49 -11.94 29.73
N ASP A 30 -21.46 -11.42 28.96
CA ASP A 30 -21.92 -10.04 29.11
C ASP A 30 -22.43 -9.79 30.54
N ALA A 31 -23.25 -10.69 31.10
CA ALA A 31 -23.72 -10.61 32.49
C ALA A 31 -22.56 -10.67 33.51
N LYS A 32 -21.47 -11.40 33.21
CA LYS A 32 -20.28 -11.44 34.05
C LYS A 32 -19.44 -10.18 33.92
N MET A 33 -19.36 -9.62 32.71
CA MET A 33 -18.65 -8.35 32.49
C MET A 33 -19.38 -7.18 33.13
N GLN A 34 -20.71 -7.20 33.14
CA GLN A 34 -21.54 -6.21 33.88
C GLN A 34 -21.43 -6.32 35.39
N ALA A 35 -20.99 -7.46 35.91
CA ALA A 35 -20.76 -7.69 37.35
C ALA A 35 -19.34 -7.33 37.81
N LEU A 36 -18.43 -6.95 36.90
CA LEU A 36 -17.08 -6.51 37.22
C LEU A 36 -17.10 -5.14 37.88
N THR A 37 -16.24 -4.93 38.87
CA THR A 37 -16.05 -3.63 39.50
C THR A 37 -15.42 -2.63 38.53
N ASP A 38 -15.60 -1.35 38.80
CA ASP A 38 -15.06 -0.26 37.94
C ASP A 38 -13.53 -0.29 37.80
N GLU A 39 -12.82 -0.84 38.78
CA GLU A 39 -11.37 -1.04 38.76
C GLU A 39 -10.93 -2.12 37.75
N GLU A 40 -11.76 -3.12 37.51
CA GLU A 40 -11.50 -4.23 36.60
C GLU A 40 -11.80 -3.92 35.14
N LEU A 41 -12.65 -2.92 34.89
CA LEU A 41 -12.97 -2.42 33.56
C LEU A 41 -12.04 -1.26 33.13
N GLN A 42 -10.90 -1.14 33.78
CA GLN A 42 -10.04 0.04 33.62
C GLN A 42 -9.78 0.46 32.17
N ALA A 43 -10.05 1.69 31.97
CA ALA A 43 -9.26 2.83 31.58
C ALA A 43 -9.52 3.44 30.22
N LYS A 44 -10.33 2.92 29.30
CA LYS A 44 -10.50 3.61 28.02
C LYS A 44 -11.79 4.39 27.82
N THR A 45 -12.70 4.37 28.78
CA THR A 45 -13.97 5.08 28.64
C THR A 45 -14.56 5.64 29.94
N PRO A 46 -13.84 6.51 30.68
CA PRO A 46 -14.43 7.18 31.87
C PRO A 46 -15.75 7.88 31.54
N GLU A 47 -15.80 8.56 30.41
CA GLU A 47 -17.00 9.24 29.91
C GLU A 47 -18.16 8.27 29.66
N PHE A 48 -17.92 7.10 29.06
CA PHE A 48 -18.97 6.13 28.81
C PHE A 48 -19.48 5.49 30.10
N LYS A 49 -18.56 5.22 31.04
CA LYS A 49 -18.95 4.73 32.37
C LYS A 49 -19.83 5.74 33.10
N GLU A 50 -19.48 7.01 33.06
CA GLU A 50 -20.25 8.09 33.66
C GLU A 50 -21.63 8.20 33.00
N ARG A 51 -21.72 8.17 31.69
CA ARG A 51 -22.98 8.24 30.94
C ARG A 51 -23.86 7.02 31.23
N LEU A 52 -23.28 5.81 31.26
CA LEU A 52 -24.00 4.59 31.65
C LEU A 52 -24.43 4.61 33.12
N ALA A 53 -23.60 5.10 34.04
CA ALA A 53 -23.92 5.23 35.44
C ALA A 53 -25.06 6.25 35.67
N ASN A 54 -25.17 7.25 34.79
CA ASN A 54 -26.26 8.23 34.77
C ASN A 54 -27.55 7.69 34.07
N GLY A 55 -27.56 6.39 33.71
CA GLY A 55 -28.73 5.74 33.14
C GLY A 55 -28.89 5.90 31.62
N GLU A 56 -27.89 6.44 30.93
CA GLU A 56 -27.90 6.51 29.45
C GLU A 56 -27.73 5.12 28.85
N SER A 57 -28.51 4.74 27.85
CA SER A 57 -28.35 3.48 27.17
C SER A 57 -27.36 3.61 26.01
N VAL A 58 -26.63 2.54 25.66
CA VAL A 58 -25.70 2.51 24.51
C VAL A 58 -26.43 2.92 23.20
N SER A 59 -27.71 2.59 23.07
CA SER A 59 -28.50 2.93 21.87
C SER A 59 -28.79 4.44 21.74
N THR A 60 -28.67 5.20 22.80
CA THR A 60 -28.87 6.68 22.81
C THR A 60 -27.55 7.45 22.70
N MET A 61 -26.40 6.79 22.82
CA MET A 61 -25.08 7.39 22.70
C MET A 61 -24.72 7.59 21.22
N THR A 62 -25.06 8.76 20.65
CA THR A 62 -24.90 9.05 19.22
C THR A 62 -23.73 9.98 18.89
N ASP A 63 -23.02 10.49 19.90
CA ASP A 63 -21.99 11.54 19.80
C ASP A 63 -20.55 11.02 20.08
N ILE A 64 -20.38 9.71 20.23
CA ILE A 64 -19.09 9.10 20.53
C ILE A 64 -18.15 9.24 19.35
N LYS A 65 -16.98 9.85 19.55
CA LYS A 65 -15.93 9.97 18.52
C LYS A 65 -15.55 8.61 17.95
N GLY A 66 -15.27 8.55 16.65
CA GLY A 66 -14.84 7.34 15.96
C GLY A 66 -15.94 6.31 15.75
N THR A 67 -17.19 6.59 16.09
CA THR A 67 -18.34 5.71 15.86
C THR A 67 -19.23 6.17 14.72
N CYS A 68 -20.08 5.27 14.24
CA CYS A 68 -21.19 5.58 13.34
C CYS A 68 -22.50 5.15 13.98
N CYS A 69 -23.54 5.96 13.84
CA CYS A 69 -24.89 5.63 14.28
C CYS A 69 -25.92 5.93 13.21
N LEU A 70 -27.06 5.25 13.27
CA LEU A 70 -28.19 5.44 12.36
C LEU A 70 -29.36 6.00 13.17
N ILE A 71 -29.77 7.24 12.84
CA ILE A 71 -30.84 7.96 13.54
C ILE A 71 -32.01 8.28 12.59
N ASP A 72 -33.12 8.71 13.13
CA ASP A 72 -34.23 9.26 12.33
C ASP A 72 -33.82 10.58 11.68
N THR A 73 -34.29 10.81 10.45
CA THR A 73 -33.95 12.04 9.72
C THR A 73 -34.36 13.32 10.48
N LYS A 74 -35.46 13.26 11.25
CA LYS A 74 -35.93 14.38 12.08
C LYS A 74 -34.97 14.77 13.19
N ASP A 75 -34.13 13.81 13.65
CA ASP A 75 -33.20 13.99 14.76
C ASP A 75 -31.77 14.35 14.25
N THR A 76 -31.67 14.66 12.94
CA THR A 76 -30.37 14.98 12.31
C THR A 76 -29.73 16.21 12.95
N PRO A 77 -28.47 16.12 13.44
CA PRO A 77 -27.75 17.27 13.96
C PRO A 77 -27.63 18.40 12.93
N TYR A 78 -27.79 19.63 13.37
CA TYR A 78 -27.66 20.82 12.50
C TYR A 78 -26.22 20.99 11.99
N THR A 79 -25.22 20.62 12.81
CA THR A 79 -23.78 20.71 12.48
C THR A 79 -23.32 19.53 11.62
N GLY A 80 -22.11 19.63 11.07
CA GLY A 80 -21.48 18.59 10.28
C GLY A 80 -21.53 18.85 8.77
N VAL A 81 -20.92 17.95 8.01
CA VAL A 81 -20.85 18.00 6.54
C VAL A 81 -21.84 17.01 5.95
N GLU A 82 -22.70 17.48 5.07
CA GLU A 82 -23.64 16.62 4.37
C GLU A 82 -22.96 15.94 3.17
N CYS A 83 -22.97 14.61 3.18
CA CYS A 83 -22.54 13.78 2.08
C CYS A 83 -23.72 13.51 1.14
N PRO A 84 -23.53 13.38 -0.17
CA PRO A 84 -24.59 12.95 -1.07
C PRO A 84 -25.30 11.71 -0.55
N SER A 85 -26.63 11.65 -0.69
CA SER A 85 -27.43 10.54 -0.18
C SER A 85 -26.94 9.18 -0.72
N PHE A 86 -27.14 8.12 0.05
CA PHE A 86 -26.80 6.77 -0.41
C PHE A 86 -27.41 6.44 -1.78
N LYS A 87 -28.66 6.82 -2.01
CA LYS A 87 -29.34 6.66 -3.32
C LYS A 87 -28.59 7.38 -4.44
N ASN A 88 -28.14 8.60 -4.22
CA ASN A 88 -27.40 9.37 -5.22
C ASN A 88 -26.01 8.74 -5.48
N VAL A 89 -25.30 8.37 -4.42
CA VAL A 89 -23.99 7.73 -4.51
C VAL A 89 -24.08 6.39 -5.26
N ALA A 90 -25.12 5.59 -5.01
CA ALA A 90 -25.34 4.32 -5.69
C ALA A 90 -25.62 4.46 -7.20
N ASN A 91 -26.22 5.58 -7.63
CA ASN A 91 -26.65 5.79 -9.01
C ASN A 91 -25.78 6.76 -9.80
N SER A 92 -24.84 7.46 -9.18
CA SER A 92 -24.00 8.46 -9.83
C SER A 92 -22.54 8.34 -9.44
N LYS A 93 -21.69 8.07 -10.42
CA LYS A 93 -20.24 8.03 -10.24
C LYS A 93 -19.67 9.37 -9.77
N ARG A 94 -20.27 10.48 -10.21
CA ARG A 94 -19.88 11.81 -9.76
C ARG A 94 -20.17 12.01 -8.27
N GLU A 95 -21.36 11.61 -7.82
CA GLU A 95 -21.74 11.71 -6.41
C GLU A 95 -20.89 10.78 -5.54
N TYR A 96 -20.52 9.60 -6.06
CA TYR A 96 -19.56 8.70 -5.39
C TYR A 96 -18.19 9.36 -5.23
N ALA A 97 -17.69 10.05 -6.26
CA ALA A 97 -16.41 10.77 -6.17
C ALA A 97 -16.46 11.90 -5.14
N ILE A 98 -17.57 12.66 -5.10
CA ILE A 98 -17.79 13.72 -4.10
C ILE A 98 -17.84 13.14 -2.69
N ALA A 99 -18.58 12.05 -2.47
CA ALA A 99 -18.67 11.38 -1.18
C ALA A 99 -17.29 10.89 -0.70
N THR A 100 -16.51 10.28 -1.60
CA THR A 100 -15.14 9.83 -1.30
C THR A 100 -14.25 11.00 -0.87
N ARG A 101 -14.33 12.14 -1.56
CA ARG A 101 -13.58 13.34 -1.19
C ARG A 101 -13.97 13.84 0.20
N ILE A 102 -15.26 13.93 0.51
CA ILE A 102 -15.74 14.37 1.83
C ILE A 102 -15.17 13.46 2.93
N GLN A 103 -15.25 12.14 2.75
CA GLN A 103 -14.72 11.18 3.72
C GLN A 103 -13.21 11.36 3.94
N LEU A 104 -12.43 11.56 2.87
CA LEU A 104 -10.99 11.77 2.97
C LEU A 104 -10.63 13.13 3.61
N ASP A 105 -11.39 14.16 3.34
CA ASP A 105 -11.15 15.51 3.86
C ASP A 105 -11.49 15.63 5.35
N GLU A 106 -12.47 14.86 5.83
CA GLU A 106 -12.93 14.91 7.23
C GLU A 106 -12.28 13.79 8.10
N GLN A 107 -11.35 13.01 7.55
CA GLN A 107 -10.59 11.99 8.30
C GLN A 107 -9.43 12.62 9.10
N ASP A 108 -9.78 13.48 10.04
CA ASP A 108 -8.84 14.26 10.84
C ASP A 108 -9.43 14.50 12.23
N HIS A 109 -8.76 14.04 13.27
CA HIS A 109 -9.25 14.12 14.65
C HIS A 109 -9.19 15.54 15.25
N ILE A 110 -8.43 16.46 14.63
CA ILE A 110 -8.27 17.86 15.10
C ILE A 110 -9.33 18.77 14.43
N ARG A 111 -9.41 18.70 13.10
CA ARG A 111 -10.27 19.63 12.33
C ARG A 111 -11.37 18.95 11.54
N GLY A 112 -11.44 17.63 11.56
CA GLY A 112 -12.49 16.87 10.90
C GLY A 112 -13.86 17.19 11.49
N LYS A 113 -14.87 17.11 10.65
CA LYS A 113 -16.26 17.32 11.02
C LYS A 113 -17.03 16.01 10.93
N MET A 114 -18.11 15.93 11.71
CA MET A 114 -19.12 14.89 11.55
C MET A 114 -19.59 14.83 10.10
N ILE A 115 -19.76 13.64 9.55
CA ILE A 115 -20.34 13.43 8.22
C ILE A 115 -21.75 12.88 8.38
N LYS A 116 -22.69 13.41 7.60
CA LYS A 116 -24.08 13.00 7.56
C LYS A 116 -24.44 12.47 6.19
N GLN A 117 -25.07 11.29 6.11
CA GLN A 117 -25.52 10.74 4.84
C GLN A 117 -26.94 10.17 4.97
N ARG A 118 -27.83 10.61 4.09
CA ARG A 118 -29.23 10.14 4.08
C ARG A 118 -29.32 8.73 3.48
N HIS A 119 -30.00 7.83 4.21
CA HIS A 119 -30.36 6.46 3.82
C HIS A 119 -31.88 6.28 3.92
N GLY A 120 -32.62 6.70 2.89
CA GLY A 120 -34.09 6.68 2.93
C GLY A 120 -34.62 7.66 3.97
N ASP A 121 -35.33 7.16 4.97
CA ASP A 121 -35.90 7.90 6.13
C ASP A 121 -34.93 8.00 7.32
N LYS A 122 -33.77 7.36 7.23
CA LYS A 122 -32.72 7.40 8.24
C LYS A 122 -31.55 8.29 7.81
N MET A 123 -30.79 8.75 8.78
CA MET A 123 -29.56 9.50 8.63
C MET A 123 -28.42 8.70 9.25
N LEU A 124 -27.44 8.31 8.44
CA LEU A 124 -26.17 7.78 8.93
C LEU A 124 -25.31 8.95 9.39
N ILE A 125 -24.90 8.91 10.63
CA ILE A 125 -23.96 9.85 11.24
C ILE A 125 -22.62 9.14 11.40
N GLN A 126 -21.56 9.68 10.82
CA GLN A 126 -20.19 9.31 11.11
C GLN A 126 -19.58 10.41 11.98
N ASN A 127 -19.33 10.10 13.22
CA ASN A 127 -18.74 11.03 14.18
C ASN A 127 -17.29 11.36 13.82
N VAL A 128 -16.77 12.44 14.39
CA VAL A 128 -15.37 12.86 14.22
C VAL A 128 -14.43 11.71 14.62
N PRO A 129 -13.34 11.45 13.90
CA PRO A 129 -12.39 10.39 14.24
C PRO A 129 -11.83 10.55 15.66
N MET A 130 -11.56 9.42 16.31
CA MET A 130 -10.79 9.41 17.56
C MET A 130 -9.36 9.92 17.32
N PRO A 131 -8.73 10.57 18.30
CA PRO A 131 -7.28 10.77 18.28
C PRO A 131 -6.54 9.44 18.14
N PRO A 132 -5.38 9.41 17.49
CA PRO A 132 -4.53 8.22 17.51
C PRO A 132 -4.06 7.94 18.95
N LEU A 133 -3.74 6.67 19.24
CA LEU A 133 -3.21 6.26 20.55
C LEU A 133 -1.95 7.07 20.88
N THR A 134 -1.80 7.42 22.16
CA THR A 134 -0.56 8.02 22.67
C THR A 134 0.58 7.01 22.68
N THR A 135 1.80 7.47 22.94
CA THR A 135 2.96 6.58 23.12
C THR A 135 2.73 5.60 24.27
N GLU A 136 2.22 6.08 25.41
CA GLU A 136 1.94 5.29 26.61
C GLU A 136 0.88 4.21 26.33
N GLU A 137 -0.19 4.56 25.62
CA GLU A 137 -1.22 3.61 25.23
C GLU A 137 -0.69 2.56 24.24
N LEU A 138 0.15 2.96 23.28
CA LEU A 138 0.80 2.02 22.38
C LEU A 138 1.75 1.09 23.14
N ASP A 139 2.54 1.61 24.04
CA ASP A 139 3.47 0.83 24.86
C ASP A 139 2.72 -0.21 25.69
N TRP A 140 1.61 0.20 26.30
CA TRP A 140 0.74 -0.72 27.01
C TRP A 140 0.19 -1.82 26.10
N VAL A 141 -0.36 -1.48 24.92
CA VAL A 141 -0.86 -2.49 23.97
C VAL A 141 0.23 -3.49 23.59
N TYR A 142 1.45 -3.02 23.31
CA TYR A 142 2.56 -3.89 22.94
C TYR A 142 3.21 -4.64 24.11
N SER A 143 2.90 -4.28 25.36
CA SER A 143 3.35 -5.00 26.56
C SER A 143 2.52 -6.24 26.87
N LEU A 144 1.31 -6.36 26.28
CA LEU A 144 0.41 -7.49 26.51
C LEU A 144 1.07 -8.83 26.18
N PRO A 145 0.66 -9.92 26.86
CA PRO A 145 1.29 -11.24 26.72
C PRO A 145 0.87 -11.95 25.42
N TYR A 146 1.35 -11.44 24.29
CA TYR A 146 1.11 -12.08 22.99
C TYR A 146 1.85 -13.40 22.86
N GLU A 147 1.17 -14.43 22.33
CA GLU A 147 1.73 -15.75 22.07
C GLU A 147 2.82 -15.76 20.98
N ARG A 148 2.85 -14.76 20.11
CA ARG A 148 3.82 -14.61 19.00
C ARG A 148 3.92 -15.83 18.10
N ASN A 149 2.85 -16.59 18.00
CA ASN A 149 2.72 -17.76 17.16
C ASN A 149 1.30 -17.85 16.62
N TYR A 150 1.07 -18.75 15.68
CA TYR A 150 -0.29 -19.03 15.18
C TYR A 150 -1.08 -19.83 16.23
N HIS A 151 -2.41 -19.74 16.14
CA HIS A 151 -3.29 -20.46 17.06
C HIS A 151 -3.12 -21.99 16.89
N PRO A 152 -3.09 -22.78 17.99
CA PRO A 152 -2.85 -24.24 17.94
C PRO A 152 -3.81 -25.04 17.07
N SER A 153 -5.01 -24.51 16.76
CA SER A 153 -5.95 -25.16 15.84
C SER A 153 -5.38 -25.38 14.46
N TYR A 154 -4.39 -24.61 14.02
CA TYR A 154 -3.74 -24.72 12.71
C TYR A 154 -2.68 -25.83 12.64
N GLU A 155 -2.24 -26.40 13.78
CA GLU A 155 -1.23 -27.46 13.81
C GLU A 155 -1.61 -28.65 12.92
N LYS A 156 -2.89 -29.10 13.02
CA LYS A 156 -3.42 -30.20 12.20
C LYS A 156 -3.43 -29.93 10.69
N SER A 157 -3.39 -28.67 10.30
CA SER A 157 -3.33 -28.20 8.91
C SER A 157 -1.92 -27.92 8.41
N GLY A 158 -0.87 -28.24 9.21
CA GLY A 158 0.52 -27.97 8.87
C GLY A 158 1.01 -26.60 9.31
N GLY A 159 0.31 -25.93 10.23
CA GLY A 159 0.66 -24.62 10.76
C GLY A 159 0.30 -23.45 9.83
N VAL A 160 0.88 -22.29 10.08
CA VAL A 160 0.76 -21.07 9.26
C VAL A 160 2.14 -20.64 8.78
N PRO A 161 2.54 -21.01 7.54
CA PRO A 161 3.89 -20.71 7.04
C PRO A 161 4.27 -19.22 7.07
N GLY A 162 3.30 -18.33 6.93
CA GLY A 162 3.52 -16.89 6.96
C GLY A 162 4.08 -16.36 8.28
N ILE A 163 3.96 -17.09 9.41
CA ILE A 163 4.48 -16.66 10.69
C ILE A 163 6.02 -16.53 10.68
N ALA A 164 6.70 -17.38 9.90
CA ALA A 164 8.16 -17.40 9.80
C ALA A 164 8.72 -16.06 9.29
N GLU A 165 7.96 -15.33 8.47
CA GLU A 165 8.38 -14.04 7.92
C GLU A 165 8.26 -12.90 8.93
N VAL A 166 7.32 -12.99 9.89
CA VAL A 166 6.96 -11.87 10.77
C VAL A 166 7.26 -12.11 12.24
N LYS A 167 7.48 -13.34 12.69
CA LYS A 167 7.66 -13.71 14.11
C LYS A 167 8.73 -12.86 14.82
N PHE A 168 9.84 -12.60 14.15
CA PHE A 168 10.96 -11.81 14.67
C PHE A 168 10.99 -10.39 14.12
N SER A 169 9.82 -9.80 13.88
CA SER A 169 9.66 -8.43 13.45
C SER A 169 9.02 -7.58 14.54
N ILE A 170 9.43 -6.32 14.62
CA ILE A 170 8.96 -5.36 15.63
C ILE A 170 8.34 -4.17 14.91
N THR A 171 7.09 -3.86 15.24
CA THR A 171 6.42 -2.64 14.79
C THR A 171 6.64 -1.54 15.78
N HIS A 172 7.22 -0.42 15.36
CA HIS A 172 7.55 0.69 16.26
C HIS A 172 6.70 1.95 16.04
N ASN A 173 5.91 2.02 14.97
CA ASN A 173 5.08 3.18 14.65
C ASN A 173 3.75 2.80 14.02
N ARG A 174 2.82 3.74 14.01
CA ARG A 174 1.52 3.71 13.33
C ARG A 174 1.34 4.97 12.51
N GLY A 175 0.44 4.92 11.52
CA GLY A 175 0.15 6.04 10.64
C GLY A 175 1.14 6.20 9.49
N CYS A 176 0.74 6.98 8.47
CA CYS A 176 1.60 7.25 7.31
C CYS A 176 1.21 8.57 6.63
N PHE A 177 2.00 9.63 6.80
CA PHE A 177 1.77 10.90 6.11
C PHE A 177 2.19 10.90 4.62
N GLY A 178 2.77 9.80 4.13
CA GLY A 178 3.05 9.62 2.71
C GLY A 178 1.79 9.69 1.85
N ALA A 179 0.68 9.18 2.37
CA ALA A 179 -0.67 9.33 1.81
C ALA A 179 -0.77 9.04 0.30
N CYS A 180 -0.09 7.98 -0.17
CA CYS A 180 -0.19 7.53 -1.56
C CYS A 180 -1.65 7.21 -1.90
N ASN A 181 -2.12 7.63 -3.07
CA ASN A 181 -3.52 7.55 -3.45
C ASN A 181 -4.08 6.13 -3.59
N PHE A 182 -3.21 5.14 -3.79
CA PHE A 182 -3.57 3.72 -3.94
C PHE A 182 -3.46 2.92 -2.62
N CYS A 183 -2.88 3.52 -1.57
CA CYS A 183 -2.57 2.80 -0.34
C CYS A 183 -3.62 3.08 0.74
N SER A 184 -4.18 2.02 1.32
CA SER A 184 -5.18 2.14 2.39
C SER A 184 -4.58 2.47 3.76
N LEU A 185 -3.26 2.41 3.96
CA LEU A 185 -2.65 2.67 5.26
C LEU A 185 -2.97 4.07 5.79
N ALA A 186 -2.92 5.10 4.93
CA ALA A 186 -3.28 6.45 5.33
C ALA A 186 -4.76 6.60 5.69
N PHE A 187 -5.64 5.80 5.08
CA PHE A 187 -7.05 5.74 5.39
C PHE A 187 -7.32 4.93 6.67
N HIS A 188 -6.71 3.76 6.78
CA HIS A 188 -6.93 2.81 7.88
C HIS A 188 -6.25 3.23 9.20
N GLN A 189 -5.01 3.71 9.15
CA GLN A 189 -4.23 4.10 10.34
C GLN A 189 -4.10 5.61 10.52
N GLY A 190 -4.61 6.39 9.57
CA GLY A 190 -4.47 7.84 9.59
C GLY A 190 -3.11 8.34 9.07
N ARG A 191 -2.99 9.66 9.00
CA ARG A 191 -1.79 10.36 8.51
C ARG A 191 -0.95 10.97 9.65
N PHE A 192 -1.41 10.86 10.89
CA PHE A 192 -0.64 11.20 12.07
C PHE A 192 0.27 10.02 12.44
N ILE A 193 1.53 10.33 12.71
CA ILE A 193 2.48 9.33 13.16
C ILE A 193 2.41 9.25 14.68
N THR A 194 2.20 8.04 15.18
CA THR A 194 2.35 7.71 16.59
C THR A 194 3.38 6.60 16.73
N THR A 195 4.14 6.63 17.82
CA THR A 195 5.30 5.75 18.00
C THR A 195 5.30 5.15 19.39
N ARG A 196 5.86 3.98 19.49
CA ARG A 196 6.23 3.38 20.76
C ARG A 196 7.48 4.05 21.31
N SER A 197 7.64 4.06 22.62
CA SER A 197 8.89 4.48 23.26
C SER A 197 10.05 3.57 22.83
N LYS A 198 11.26 4.08 22.97
CA LYS A 198 12.48 3.29 22.77
C LYS A 198 12.51 2.09 23.73
N GLU A 199 12.14 2.31 24.98
CA GLU A 199 12.12 1.31 26.04
C GLU A 199 11.20 0.14 25.69
N SER A 200 9.98 0.41 25.24
CA SER A 200 9.01 -0.60 24.81
C SER A 200 9.54 -1.44 23.64
N VAL A 201 10.17 -0.81 22.65
CA VAL A 201 10.76 -1.50 21.48
C VAL A 201 11.93 -2.39 21.91
N LEU A 202 12.80 -1.90 22.81
CA LEU A 202 13.95 -2.67 23.29
C LEU A 202 13.53 -3.83 24.20
N GLU A 203 12.50 -3.67 25.01
CA GLU A 203 11.94 -4.74 25.83
C GLU A 203 11.38 -5.86 24.97
N GLU A 204 10.61 -5.53 23.93
CA GLU A 204 10.14 -6.53 22.97
C GLU A 204 11.30 -7.25 22.29
N ALA A 205 12.33 -6.52 21.86
CA ALA A 205 13.52 -7.14 21.28
C ALA A 205 14.22 -8.13 22.22
N LYS A 206 14.29 -7.81 23.52
CA LYS A 206 14.81 -8.74 24.55
C LYS A 206 13.94 -9.98 24.65
N LYS A 207 12.60 -9.84 24.75
CA LYS A 207 11.67 -10.98 24.80
C LYS A 207 11.82 -11.89 23.57
N LEU A 208 12.06 -11.33 22.37
CA LEU A 208 12.31 -12.14 21.17
C LEU A 208 13.59 -12.99 21.29
N THR A 209 14.63 -12.51 22.00
CA THR A 209 15.88 -13.28 22.18
C THR A 209 15.74 -14.46 23.15
N GLU A 210 14.64 -14.55 23.89
CA GLU A 210 14.33 -15.63 24.83
C GLU A 210 13.60 -16.79 24.17
N LEU A 211 13.06 -16.59 22.97
CA LEU A 211 12.38 -17.63 22.21
C LEU A 211 13.38 -18.70 21.73
N GLU A 212 13.03 -19.98 21.88
CA GLU A 212 13.90 -21.12 21.56
C GLU A 212 14.38 -21.13 20.11
N ASP A 213 13.54 -20.69 19.19
CA ASP A 213 13.83 -20.66 17.74
C ASP A 213 14.52 -19.37 17.28
N PHE A 214 14.88 -18.46 18.19
CA PHE A 214 15.60 -17.24 17.84
C PHE A 214 17.05 -17.53 17.40
N LYS A 215 17.37 -17.18 16.16
CA LYS A 215 18.70 -17.43 15.54
C LYS A 215 19.67 -16.22 15.63
N GLY A 216 19.25 -15.15 16.29
CA GLY A 216 20.02 -13.91 16.41
C GLY A 216 19.65 -12.84 15.39
N TYR A 217 18.57 -13.00 14.65
CA TYR A 217 18.16 -12.09 13.60
C TYR A 217 16.81 -11.45 13.94
N ILE A 218 16.80 -10.13 14.08
CA ILE A 218 15.56 -9.34 14.06
C ILE A 218 15.30 -9.01 12.59
N HIS A 219 14.22 -9.57 12.06
CA HIS A 219 13.95 -9.57 10.63
C HIS A 219 13.51 -8.21 10.12
N ASP A 220 12.81 -7.45 10.96
CA ASP A 220 12.34 -6.11 10.63
C ASP A 220 12.14 -5.27 11.89
N VAL A 221 12.54 -4.02 11.84
CA VAL A 221 12.12 -2.98 12.79
C VAL A 221 11.40 -1.94 11.98
N GLY A 222 10.10 -2.08 11.88
CA GLY A 222 9.33 -1.37 10.87
C GLY A 222 7.96 -0.90 11.31
N GLY A 223 7.11 -0.71 10.34
CA GLY A 223 5.74 -0.24 10.48
C GLY A 223 5.12 0.07 9.11
N PRO A 224 4.06 0.88 9.03
CA PRO A 224 3.47 1.32 7.77
C PRO A 224 4.48 1.96 6.82
N THR A 225 5.46 2.65 7.40
CA THR A 225 6.68 3.17 6.75
C THR A 225 7.78 3.13 7.79
N ALA A 226 8.83 2.36 7.55
CA ALA A 226 9.82 2.04 8.57
C ALA A 226 10.53 3.28 9.14
N ASN A 227 10.83 4.27 8.31
CA ASN A 227 11.58 5.43 8.72
C ASN A 227 10.72 6.65 9.15
N PHE A 228 9.45 6.43 9.53
CA PHE A 228 8.60 7.47 10.11
C PHE A 228 8.52 7.30 11.63
N ARG A 229 9.04 8.28 12.37
CA ARG A 229 8.92 8.32 13.83
C ARG A 229 8.42 9.65 14.38
N ARG A 230 8.16 10.62 13.50
CA ARG A 230 7.75 11.96 13.87
C ARG A 230 6.57 12.41 13.02
N PRO A 231 5.76 13.35 13.49
CA PRO A 231 4.83 14.09 12.65
C PRO A 231 5.56 14.73 11.47
N SER A 232 4.84 14.94 10.37
CA SER A 232 5.44 15.56 9.17
C SER A 232 5.93 16.99 9.39
N CYS A 233 5.27 17.73 10.28
CA CYS A 233 5.61 19.11 10.67
C CYS A 233 4.84 19.49 11.94
N ASP A 234 5.28 20.55 12.63
CA ASP A 234 4.65 21.05 13.86
C ASP A 234 3.22 21.55 13.60
N LYS A 235 2.98 22.19 12.46
CA LYS A 235 1.65 22.64 12.05
C LYS A 235 0.60 21.49 12.07
N GLN A 236 1.01 20.27 11.77
CA GLN A 236 0.09 19.12 11.79
C GLN A 236 -0.49 18.87 13.18
N LEU A 237 0.31 19.08 14.23
CA LEU A 237 -0.09 18.83 15.61
C LEU A 237 -1.11 19.88 16.12
N GLU A 238 -1.01 21.12 15.64
CA GLU A 238 -1.86 22.21 16.09
C GLU A 238 -3.12 22.37 15.24
N HIS A 239 -2.98 22.23 13.92
CA HIS A 239 -4.01 22.58 12.96
C HIS A 239 -4.56 21.40 12.16
N GLY A 240 -4.07 20.18 12.44
CA GLY A 240 -4.46 18.98 11.70
C GLY A 240 -3.85 18.90 10.30
N LEU A 241 -4.38 18.01 9.49
CA LEU A 241 -3.89 17.70 8.15
C LEU A 241 -4.22 18.79 7.13
N CYS A 242 -3.30 19.08 6.23
CA CYS A 242 -3.59 19.96 5.10
C CYS A 242 -4.59 19.28 4.14
N LYS A 243 -5.71 19.97 3.82
CA LYS A 243 -6.68 19.50 2.81
C LYS A 243 -6.06 19.58 1.41
N GLY A 244 -6.26 18.53 0.60
CA GLY A 244 -5.82 18.49 -0.79
C GLY A 244 -4.30 18.57 -1.00
N LYS A 245 -3.48 18.45 0.07
CA LYS A 245 -2.01 18.50 -0.02
C LYS A 245 -1.37 17.24 0.58
N LYS A 246 -0.22 16.88 0.04
CA LYS A 246 0.64 15.79 0.52
C LYS A 246 1.97 16.34 0.99
N CYS A 247 2.55 15.72 2.01
CA CYS A 247 3.80 16.19 2.61
C CYS A 247 5.03 15.88 1.74
N LEU A 248 4.95 14.85 0.89
CA LEU A 248 6.07 14.32 0.11
C LEU A 248 5.85 14.34 -1.41
N ALA A 249 4.66 14.69 -1.88
CA ALA A 249 4.33 14.62 -3.31
C ALA A 249 3.65 15.90 -3.81
N PRO A 250 3.91 16.30 -5.07
CA PRO A 250 4.91 15.76 -6.00
C PRO A 250 6.35 16.10 -5.61
N LYS A 251 6.52 17.07 -4.71
CA LYS A 251 7.79 17.50 -4.10
C LYS A 251 7.59 17.63 -2.59
N PRO A 252 8.66 17.48 -1.79
CA PRO A 252 8.59 17.67 -0.34
C PRO A 252 8.04 19.05 0.02
N CYS A 253 7.17 19.09 1.03
CA CYS A 253 6.64 20.34 1.57
C CYS A 253 7.76 21.14 2.25
N SER A 254 7.76 22.46 2.10
CA SER A 254 8.75 23.33 2.73
C SER A 254 8.72 23.32 4.27
N GLN A 255 7.62 22.86 4.87
CA GLN A 255 7.47 22.71 6.32
C GLN A 255 7.79 21.28 6.79
N LEU A 256 8.21 20.38 5.89
CA LEU A 256 8.53 19.00 6.24
C LEU A 256 9.72 18.96 7.20
N ILE A 257 9.57 18.24 8.29
CA ILE A 257 10.67 17.97 9.23
C ILE A 257 11.13 16.53 8.98
N SER A 258 12.35 16.36 8.49
CA SER A 258 12.98 15.05 8.31
C SER A 258 14.14 14.87 9.28
N ASN A 259 14.06 13.86 10.13
CA ASN A 259 15.08 13.49 11.10
C ASN A 259 14.94 12.00 11.44
N HIS A 260 16.05 11.28 11.47
CA HIS A 260 16.10 9.85 11.77
C HIS A 260 16.92 9.51 13.01
N GLU A 261 17.32 10.50 13.80
CA GLU A 261 18.21 10.34 14.97
C GLU A 261 17.64 9.34 15.99
N GLU A 262 16.37 9.53 16.37
CA GLU A 262 15.70 8.65 17.34
C GLU A 262 15.59 7.20 16.81
N TYR A 263 15.25 7.04 15.54
CA TYR A 263 15.16 5.71 14.91
C TYR A 263 16.54 5.03 14.88
N LEU A 264 17.57 5.79 14.53
CA LEU A 264 18.94 5.29 14.51
C LEU A 264 19.41 4.88 15.92
N ASP A 265 19.06 5.65 16.96
CA ASP A 265 19.42 5.34 18.33
C ASP A 265 18.75 4.03 18.81
N ILE A 266 17.48 3.79 18.46
CA ILE A 266 16.80 2.52 18.69
C ILE A 266 17.55 1.36 18.02
N LEU A 267 17.84 1.48 16.73
CA LEU A 267 18.53 0.43 15.96
C LEU A 267 19.92 0.12 16.51
N ARG A 268 20.69 1.15 16.91
CA ARG A 268 22.00 1.01 17.56
C ARG A 268 21.89 0.31 18.92
N SER A 269 20.87 0.65 19.69
CA SER A 269 20.61 0.03 21.00
C SER A 269 20.22 -1.43 20.84
N MET A 270 19.39 -1.79 19.87
CA MET A 270 19.01 -3.17 19.57
C MET A 270 20.21 -4.03 19.16
N ARG A 271 21.15 -3.50 18.40
CA ARG A 271 22.39 -4.21 18.03
C ARG A 271 23.28 -4.57 19.22
N LYS A 272 23.10 -3.90 20.37
CA LYS A 272 23.86 -4.18 21.60
C LYS A 272 23.19 -5.22 22.49
N ILE A 273 21.97 -5.65 22.21
CA ILE A 273 21.25 -6.65 23.01
C ILE A 273 21.97 -8.01 22.86
N PRO A 274 22.27 -8.70 23.97
CA PRO A 274 22.86 -10.04 23.92
C PRO A 274 22.07 -10.99 23.02
N LYS A 275 22.73 -11.90 22.35
CA LYS A 275 22.21 -12.84 21.33
C LYS A 275 21.75 -12.19 20.00
N VAL A 276 21.59 -10.87 19.92
CA VAL A 276 21.26 -10.21 18.65
C VAL A 276 22.51 -10.10 17.78
N LYS A 277 22.51 -10.75 16.62
CA LYS A 277 23.58 -10.72 15.62
C LYS A 277 23.36 -9.64 14.57
N LYS A 278 22.10 -9.48 14.11
CA LYS A 278 21.71 -8.53 13.07
C LYS A 278 20.31 -7.99 13.32
N VAL A 279 20.13 -6.74 12.97
CA VAL A 279 18.83 -6.04 12.98
C VAL A 279 18.59 -5.50 11.58
N PHE A 280 17.55 -5.99 10.91
CA PHE A 280 17.24 -5.59 9.54
C PHE A 280 16.04 -4.65 9.48
N ILE A 281 15.93 -3.93 8.37
CA ILE A 281 14.78 -3.15 7.96
C ILE A 281 14.29 -3.74 6.64
N ARG A 282 13.13 -4.39 6.67
CA ARG A 282 12.48 -5.01 5.50
C ARG A 282 11.21 -4.28 5.08
N SER A 283 10.56 -3.60 6.01
CA SER A 283 9.45 -2.67 5.72
C SER A 283 9.92 -1.56 4.79
N GLY A 284 9.01 -1.04 3.99
CA GLY A 284 9.35 -0.03 3.00
C GLY A 284 9.95 1.24 3.60
N ILE A 285 11.06 1.67 3.05
CA ILE A 285 11.69 2.97 3.34
C ILE A 285 11.10 4.02 2.40
N ARG A 286 10.66 5.14 2.96
CA ARG A 286 10.38 6.35 2.17
C ARG A 286 11.71 7.02 1.84
N PHE A 287 12.22 6.69 0.67
CA PHE A 287 13.50 7.20 0.17
C PHE A 287 13.49 8.71 -0.06
N ASP A 288 12.35 9.26 -0.46
CA ASP A 288 12.11 10.67 -0.63
C ASP A 288 12.21 11.44 0.72
N TYR A 289 11.64 10.90 1.80
CA TYR A 289 11.78 11.43 3.16
C TYR A 289 13.24 11.32 3.66
N LEU A 290 13.89 10.21 3.37
CA LEU A 290 15.30 9.99 3.75
C LEU A 290 16.24 10.98 3.07
N LEU A 291 15.95 11.37 1.82
CA LEU A 291 16.76 12.36 1.10
C LEU A 291 16.68 13.77 1.69
N GLU A 292 15.57 14.11 2.36
CA GLU A 292 15.35 15.41 3.01
C GLU A 292 16.07 15.53 4.36
N ASP A 293 16.53 14.42 4.95
CA ASP A 293 17.34 14.48 6.16
C ASP A 293 18.73 15.05 5.85
N LYS A 294 19.10 16.12 6.55
CA LYS A 294 20.41 16.77 6.41
C LYS A 294 21.53 15.89 6.97
N ASP A 295 21.25 15.14 8.04
CA ASP A 295 22.18 14.16 8.58
C ASP A 295 22.09 12.84 7.80
N LYS A 296 23.14 12.50 7.07
CA LYS A 296 23.22 11.28 6.28
C LYS A 296 23.69 10.06 7.08
N THR A 297 23.84 10.17 8.39
CA THR A 297 24.32 9.09 9.23
C THR A 297 23.37 7.90 9.19
N PHE A 298 22.04 8.13 9.31
CA PHE A 298 21.06 7.05 9.18
C PHE A 298 21.14 6.37 7.81
N PHE A 299 21.25 7.12 6.71
CA PHE A 299 21.34 6.51 5.37
C PHE A 299 22.58 5.61 5.24
N ARG A 300 23.71 6.05 5.75
CA ARG A 300 24.94 5.24 5.77
C ARG A 300 24.75 3.97 6.60
N GLU A 301 24.24 4.08 7.84
CA GLU A 301 24.06 2.91 8.72
C GLU A 301 22.95 1.96 8.24
N LEU A 302 21.90 2.46 7.59
CA LEU A 302 20.91 1.64 6.91
C LEU A 302 21.58 0.68 5.91
N VAL A 303 22.46 1.21 5.06
CA VAL A 303 23.18 0.41 4.06
C VAL A 303 24.21 -0.49 4.74
N GLU A 304 24.93 0.01 5.73
CA GLU A 304 26.02 -0.71 6.38
C GLU A 304 25.55 -1.84 7.32
N HIS A 305 24.47 -1.61 8.07
CA HIS A 305 24.10 -2.50 9.17
C HIS A 305 22.71 -3.12 9.04
N HIS A 306 21.77 -2.48 8.33
CA HIS A 306 20.35 -2.81 8.39
C HIS A 306 19.76 -3.35 7.08
N THR A 307 20.58 -3.44 6.02
CA THR A 307 20.21 -4.05 4.74
C THR A 307 20.73 -5.47 4.67
N SER A 308 19.85 -6.45 4.37
CA SER A 308 20.16 -7.88 4.30
C SER A 308 20.60 -8.36 2.90
N GLY A 309 21.29 -7.51 2.12
CA GLY A 309 21.66 -7.76 0.73
C GLY A 309 20.70 -7.12 -0.29
N GLN A 310 19.45 -6.91 0.07
CA GLN A 310 18.45 -6.24 -0.77
C GLN A 310 17.66 -5.21 0.05
N LEU A 311 17.46 -4.03 -0.52
CA LEU A 311 16.58 -3.01 0.02
C LEU A 311 15.40 -2.81 -0.92
N LYS A 312 14.19 -3.01 -0.37
CA LYS A 312 12.93 -2.80 -1.10
C LYS A 312 12.55 -1.32 -1.05
N VAL A 313 12.29 -0.73 -2.20
CA VAL A 313 11.85 0.66 -2.36
C VAL A 313 10.75 0.75 -3.40
N ALA A 314 9.88 1.72 -3.28
CA ALA A 314 8.67 1.80 -4.07
C ALA A 314 8.60 3.09 -4.92
N PRO A 315 9.34 3.19 -6.06
CA PRO A 315 9.15 4.30 -7.00
C PRO A 315 7.79 4.24 -7.72
N GLU A 316 7.22 3.07 -7.91
CA GLU A 316 5.94 2.71 -8.53
C GLU A 316 5.88 2.93 -10.04
N HIS A 317 6.32 4.08 -10.55
CA HIS A 317 6.29 4.47 -11.95
C HIS A 317 7.39 5.48 -12.26
N CYS A 318 7.57 5.87 -13.54
CA CYS A 318 8.50 6.93 -13.93
C CYS A 318 7.80 8.15 -14.54
N SER A 319 6.62 7.97 -15.17
CA SER A 319 5.86 9.07 -15.75
C SER A 319 5.36 10.02 -14.67
N ALA A 320 5.66 11.32 -14.82
CA ALA A 320 5.28 12.35 -13.84
C ALA A 320 3.76 12.44 -13.66
N SER A 321 3.00 12.34 -14.76
CA SER A 321 1.52 12.37 -14.73
C SER A 321 0.94 11.22 -13.91
N VAL A 322 1.48 10.02 -14.08
CA VAL A 322 1.04 8.82 -13.32
C VAL A 322 1.41 8.94 -11.86
N LEU A 323 2.62 9.43 -11.56
CA LEU A 323 3.08 9.64 -10.18
C LEU A 323 2.25 10.70 -9.46
N ASP A 324 1.78 11.74 -10.16
CA ASP A 324 0.83 12.72 -9.62
C ASP A 324 -0.50 12.05 -9.24
N TYR A 325 -1.08 11.20 -10.11
CA TYR A 325 -2.26 10.40 -9.78
C TYR A 325 -2.03 9.39 -8.67
N MET A 326 -0.82 8.87 -8.54
CA MET A 326 -0.43 8.00 -7.42
C MET A 326 -0.20 8.77 -6.11
N GLY A 327 0.01 10.08 -6.17
CA GLY A 327 0.42 10.90 -5.02
C GLY A 327 1.82 10.53 -4.54
N LYS A 328 2.75 10.32 -5.48
CA LYS A 328 4.14 9.95 -5.25
C LYS A 328 5.09 11.07 -5.71
N PRO A 329 6.31 11.13 -5.18
CA PRO A 329 7.34 12.01 -5.72
C PRO A 329 7.70 11.61 -7.16
N HIS A 330 8.13 12.56 -7.96
CA HIS A 330 8.63 12.28 -9.30
C HIS A 330 9.91 11.43 -9.29
N ILE A 331 10.18 10.76 -10.40
CA ILE A 331 11.21 9.71 -10.51
C ILE A 331 12.63 10.17 -10.18
N GLU A 332 12.90 11.48 -10.30
CA GLU A 332 14.20 12.08 -10.00
C GLU A 332 14.63 11.83 -8.54
N ALA A 333 13.66 11.79 -7.61
CA ALA A 333 13.93 11.45 -6.21
C ALA A 333 14.48 10.01 -6.09
N TYR A 334 13.88 9.05 -6.82
CA TYR A 334 14.39 7.69 -6.83
C TYR A 334 15.76 7.56 -7.48
N ILE A 335 15.99 8.25 -8.60
CA ILE A 335 17.29 8.26 -9.28
C ILE A 335 18.37 8.80 -8.35
N LYS A 336 18.10 9.92 -7.66
CA LYS A 336 19.04 10.49 -6.68
C LYS A 336 19.32 9.50 -5.54
N PHE A 337 18.29 8.93 -4.94
CA PHE A 337 18.43 7.94 -3.89
C PHE A 337 19.26 6.73 -4.34
N SER A 338 18.95 6.17 -5.50
CA SER A 338 19.65 5.01 -6.06
C SER A 338 21.15 5.28 -6.23
N ARG A 339 21.51 6.45 -6.77
CA ARG A 339 22.92 6.86 -6.93
C ARG A 339 23.64 6.98 -5.59
N GLU A 340 23.03 7.62 -4.61
CA GLU A 340 23.60 7.74 -3.25
C GLU A 340 23.72 6.36 -2.58
N TYR A 341 22.72 5.49 -2.72
CA TYR A 341 22.75 4.13 -2.19
C TYR A 341 23.93 3.30 -2.73
N PHE A 342 24.12 3.30 -4.03
CA PHE A 342 25.25 2.56 -4.65
C PHE A 342 26.60 3.20 -4.37
N ALA A 343 26.66 4.53 -4.23
CA ALA A 343 27.89 5.21 -3.82
C ALA A 343 28.31 4.83 -2.38
N ILE A 344 27.35 4.72 -1.46
CA ILE A 344 27.60 4.21 -0.10
C ILE A 344 28.08 2.76 -0.15
N ASN A 345 27.39 1.87 -0.88
CA ASN A 345 27.79 0.47 -1.02
C ASN A 345 29.25 0.33 -1.51
N LYS A 346 29.59 1.09 -2.54
CA LYS A 346 30.97 1.11 -3.06
C LYS A 346 31.99 1.56 -2.00
N LYS A 347 31.65 2.59 -1.21
CA LYS A 347 32.53 3.12 -0.16
C LYS A 347 32.76 2.14 0.98
N ILE A 348 31.74 1.34 1.35
CA ILE A 348 31.83 0.36 2.44
C ILE A 348 32.21 -1.04 1.96
N GLY A 349 32.46 -1.24 0.66
CA GLY A 349 32.85 -2.53 0.08
C GLY A 349 31.78 -3.61 0.13
N LYS A 350 30.49 -3.23 0.05
CA LYS A 350 29.37 -4.17 0.03
C LYS A 350 28.72 -4.27 -1.34
N GLU A 351 28.25 -5.48 -1.66
CA GLU A 351 27.44 -5.76 -2.84
C GLU A 351 25.99 -5.98 -2.41
N GLN A 352 25.18 -4.94 -2.53
CA GLN A 352 23.76 -4.96 -2.17
C GLN A 352 22.94 -4.33 -3.29
N TYR A 353 21.67 -4.77 -3.41
CA TYR A 353 20.80 -4.42 -4.52
C TYR A 353 19.56 -3.66 -4.05
N LEU A 354 19.04 -2.83 -4.95
CA LEU A 354 17.71 -2.23 -4.80
C LEU A 354 16.68 -3.10 -5.51
N VAL A 355 15.55 -3.35 -4.86
CA VAL A 355 14.40 -4.04 -5.44
C VAL A 355 13.28 -3.01 -5.58
N PRO A 356 13.14 -2.38 -6.76
CA PRO A 356 12.09 -1.40 -6.99
C PRO A 356 10.74 -2.10 -7.17
N TYR A 357 9.75 -1.69 -6.37
CA TYR A 357 8.35 -2.03 -6.62
C TYR A 357 7.78 -1.11 -7.70
N LEU A 358 7.13 -1.73 -8.68
CA LEU A 358 6.55 -1.07 -9.83
C LEU A 358 5.12 -1.56 -10.04
N MET A 359 4.24 -0.63 -10.44
CA MET A 359 2.82 -0.89 -10.61
C MET A 359 2.39 -0.58 -12.03
N SER A 360 1.74 -1.53 -12.70
CA SER A 360 1.09 -1.30 -13.99
C SER A 360 -0.39 -0.95 -13.82
N SER A 361 -0.96 -0.32 -14.82
CA SER A 361 -2.41 -0.09 -14.96
C SER A 361 -3.05 0.70 -13.82
N HIS A 362 -2.28 1.54 -13.12
CA HIS A 362 -2.86 2.52 -12.19
C HIS A 362 -3.78 3.49 -12.95
N PRO A 363 -4.91 3.95 -12.35
CA PRO A 363 -5.70 5.04 -12.94
C PRO A 363 -4.81 6.22 -13.35
N GLY A 364 -4.96 6.68 -14.58
CA GLY A 364 -4.09 7.68 -15.21
C GLY A 364 -2.95 7.11 -16.03
N SER A 365 -2.58 5.83 -15.89
CA SER A 365 -1.52 5.20 -16.68
C SER A 365 -2.05 4.77 -18.04
N THR A 366 -1.64 5.49 -19.07
CA THR A 366 -1.90 5.17 -20.49
C THR A 366 -0.91 4.15 -21.03
N LEU A 367 -1.10 3.72 -22.26
CA LEU A 367 -0.15 2.84 -22.93
C LEU A 367 1.19 3.55 -23.20
N ASP A 368 1.16 4.84 -23.48
CA ASP A 368 2.37 5.64 -23.69
C ASP A 368 3.19 5.78 -22.41
N ASP A 369 2.52 5.99 -21.26
CA ASP A 369 3.18 6.01 -19.94
C ASP A 369 3.83 4.65 -19.63
N ALA A 370 3.18 3.54 -19.97
CA ALA A 370 3.74 2.21 -19.78
C ALA A 370 4.96 1.96 -20.69
N ILE A 371 4.98 2.50 -21.89
CA ILE A 371 6.14 2.46 -22.81
C ILE A 371 7.27 3.32 -22.24
N GLU A 372 6.96 4.51 -21.72
CA GLU A 372 7.95 5.36 -21.04
C GLU A 372 8.62 4.62 -19.90
N LEU A 373 7.83 3.92 -19.06
CA LEU A 373 8.35 3.10 -17.98
C LEU A 373 9.24 1.96 -18.48
N ALA A 374 8.84 1.28 -19.56
CA ALA A 374 9.67 0.22 -20.17
C ALA A 374 11.03 0.76 -20.67
N LEU A 375 11.04 1.94 -21.26
CA LEU A 375 12.26 2.61 -21.69
C LEU A 375 13.15 3.05 -20.54
N PHE A 376 12.54 3.58 -19.47
CA PHE A 376 13.25 3.92 -18.24
C PHE A 376 13.92 2.69 -17.64
N LEU A 377 13.19 1.59 -17.48
CA LEU A 377 13.72 0.34 -16.93
C LEU A 377 14.89 -0.20 -17.75
N LYS A 378 14.77 -0.13 -19.08
CA LYS A 378 15.85 -0.52 -19.98
C LYS A 378 17.08 0.35 -19.81
N LYS A 379 16.92 1.68 -19.76
CA LYS A 379 18.00 2.66 -19.58
C LYS A 379 18.73 2.47 -18.25
N GLU A 380 17.99 2.23 -17.18
CA GLU A 380 18.55 2.03 -15.83
C GLU A 380 18.97 0.57 -15.57
N HIS A 381 18.91 -0.31 -16.58
CA HIS A 381 19.25 -1.73 -16.49
C HIS A 381 18.46 -2.51 -15.42
N ILE A 382 17.25 -2.05 -15.11
CA ILE A 382 16.35 -2.68 -14.14
C ILE A 382 15.53 -3.77 -14.84
N LYS A 383 15.56 -4.99 -14.29
CA LYS A 383 14.75 -6.13 -14.76
C LYS A 383 13.83 -6.60 -13.64
N PRO A 384 12.62 -6.04 -13.52
CA PRO A 384 11.71 -6.42 -12.43
C PRO A 384 11.20 -7.84 -12.63
N GLU A 385 11.47 -8.72 -11.67
CA GLU A 385 10.98 -10.11 -11.69
C GLU A 385 9.51 -10.17 -11.30
N GLN A 386 9.12 -9.39 -10.30
CA GLN A 386 7.74 -9.26 -9.84
C GLN A 386 7.20 -7.89 -10.22
N VAL A 387 6.02 -7.89 -10.84
CA VAL A 387 5.27 -6.69 -11.18
C VAL A 387 3.84 -6.87 -10.71
N GLN A 388 3.24 -5.79 -10.22
CA GLN A 388 1.86 -5.79 -9.77
C GLN A 388 1.01 -4.93 -10.71
N ASP A 389 -0.18 -5.43 -11.06
CA ASP A 389 -1.22 -4.56 -11.60
C ASP A 389 -1.85 -3.79 -10.44
N PHE A 390 -2.34 -2.61 -10.72
CA PHE A 390 -3.14 -1.87 -9.76
C PHE A 390 -4.29 -2.75 -9.25
N TYR A 391 -4.35 -2.89 -7.93
CA TYR A 391 -5.42 -3.59 -7.23
C TYR A 391 -6.29 -2.58 -6.47
N PRO A 392 -7.60 -2.48 -6.79
CA PRO A 392 -8.49 -1.54 -6.12
C PRO A 392 -8.65 -1.88 -4.64
N THR A 393 -8.12 -1.04 -3.77
CA THR A 393 -8.25 -1.19 -2.32
C THR A 393 -9.32 -0.22 -1.81
N PRO A 394 -10.37 -0.71 -1.11
CA PRO A 394 -11.45 0.14 -0.60
C PRO A 394 -10.94 1.34 0.21
N GLY A 395 -11.66 2.47 0.12
CA GLY A 395 -11.33 3.70 0.83
C GLY A 395 -10.18 4.54 0.24
N THR A 396 -9.58 4.11 -0.88
CA THR A 396 -8.47 4.83 -1.51
C THR A 396 -8.93 5.74 -2.64
N VAL A 397 -8.21 6.85 -2.85
CA VAL A 397 -8.43 7.78 -3.97
C VAL A 397 -8.33 7.06 -5.32
N SER A 398 -7.33 6.19 -5.48
CA SER A 398 -7.12 5.44 -6.72
C SER A 398 -8.26 4.47 -7.02
N THR A 399 -8.87 3.85 -5.99
CA THR A 399 -10.06 3.01 -6.19
C THR A 399 -11.27 3.83 -6.61
N CYS A 400 -11.43 5.03 -6.07
CA CYS A 400 -12.45 5.96 -6.55
C CYS A 400 -12.24 6.30 -8.03
N MET A 401 -11.03 6.69 -8.43
CA MET A 401 -10.69 6.95 -9.84
C MET A 401 -10.93 5.71 -10.72
N PHE A 402 -10.55 4.53 -10.27
CA PHE A 402 -10.74 3.28 -11.01
C PHE A 402 -12.23 2.97 -11.26
N TYR A 403 -13.06 3.12 -10.24
CA TYR A 403 -14.49 2.85 -10.34
C TYR A 403 -15.23 3.92 -11.14
N THR A 404 -14.96 5.20 -10.84
CA THR A 404 -15.72 6.31 -11.41
C THR A 404 -15.20 6.78 -12.75
N GLY A 405 -13.90 6.70 -13.01
CA GLY A 405 -13.20 7.37 -14.10
C GLY A 405 -13.00 8.88 -13.83
N LEU A 406 -13.14 9.31 -12.56
CA LEU A 406 -13.02 10.71 -12.15
C LEU A 406 -12.01 10.86 -11.01
N ASP A 407 -11.21 11.90 -11.04
CA ASP A 407 -10.44 12.34 -9.89
C ASP A 407 -11.37 12.98 -8.84
N PRO A 408 -11.45 12.45 -7.60
CA PRO A 408 -12.39 12.98 -6.62
C PRO A 408 -12.12 14.43 -6.18
N TYR A 409 -10.89 14.94 -6.35
CA TYR A 409 -10.55 16.31 -5.97
C TYR A 409 -10.90 17.33 -7.05
N THR A 410 -10.71 16.99 -8.32
CA THR A 410 -10.92 17.90 -9.46
C THR A 410 -12.18 17.62 -10.25
N LEU A 411 -12.75 16.42 -10.10
CA LEU A 411 -13.85 15.86 -10.89
C LEU A 411 -13.56 15.78 -12.39
N LYS A 412 -12.29 15.87 -12.78
CA LYS A 412 -11.85 15.65 -14.17
C LYS A 412 -11.79 14.17 -14.49
N GLU A 413 -11.98 13.84 -15.74
CA GLU A 413 -11.87 12.47 -16.25
C GLU A 413 -10.44 11.95 -16.10
N VAL A 414 -10.33 10.68 -15.71
CA VAL A 414 -9.08 9.95 -15.57
C VAL A 414 -9.16 8.69 -16.42
N TYR A 415 -8.16 8.48 -17.26
CA TYR A 415 -8.04 7.23 -18.01
C TYR A 415 -7.93 6.02 -17.07
N VAL A 416 -8.63 4.95 -17.39
CA VAL A 416 -8.57 3.69 -16.65
C VAL A 416 -8.51 2.52 -17.62
N ALA A 417 -7.46 1.71 -17.52
CA ALA A 417 -7.33 0.45 -18.26
C ALA A 417 -8.29 -0.60 -17.67
N LYS A 418 -9.55 -0.60 -18.11
CA LYS A 418 -10.59 -1.53 -17.62
C LYS A 418 -10.53 -2.90 -18.28
N ASN A 419 -10.14 -2.92 -19.56
CA ASN A 419 -10.05 -4.15 -20.33
C ASN A 419 -8.86 -5.00 -19.80
N PRO A 420 -9.07 -6.30 -19.48
CA PRO A 420 -8.00 -7.19 -19.06
C PRO A 420 -6.83 -7.28 -20.05
N HIS A 421 -7.13 -7.17 -21.36
CA HIS A 421 -6.09 -7.19 -22.40
C HIS A 421 -5.21 -5.94 -22.35
N ASP A 422 -5.81 -4.74 -22.17
CA ASP A 422 -5.05 -3.49 -22.03
C ASP A 422 -4.14 -3.53 -20.80
N LYS A 423 -4.61 -4.12 -19.70
CA LYS A 423 -3.77 -4.36 -18.51
C LYS A 423 -2.63 -5.32 -18.81
N ALA A 424 -2.90 -6.40 -19.56
CA ALA A 424 -1.87 -7.35 -19.95
C ALA A 424 -0.78 -6.71 -20.82
N LEU A 425 -1.15 -5.80 -21.75
CA LEU A 425 -0.21 -5.03 -22.55
C LEU A 425 0.69 -4.14 -21.69
N GLN A 426 0.12 -3.38 -20.74
CA GLN A 426 0.91 -2.54 -19.83
C GLN A 426 1.84 -3.38 -18.95
N ARG A 427 1.36 -4.49 -18.40
CA ARG A 427 2.19 -5.39 -17.57
C ARG A 427 3.33 -6.03 -18.37
N ALA A 428 3.07 -6.45 -19.60
CA ALA A 428 4.07 -7.04 -20.47
C ALA A 428 5.21 -6.06 -20.78
N LEU A 429 4.93 -4.76 -20.89
CA LEU A 429 5.92 -3.70 -21.10
C LEU A 429 6.90 -3.60 -19.93
N LEU A 430 6.46 -3.75 -18.67
CA LEU A 430 7.34 -3.74 -17.50
C LEU A 430 8.37 -4.90 -17.53
N GLN A 431 7.99 -6.01 -18.15
CA GLN A 431 8.85 -7.18 -18.32
C GLN A 431 9.18 -7.42 -19.80
N SER A 432 9.44 -6.36 -20.56
CA SER A 432 9.73 -6.41 -21.98
C SER A 432 10.99 -7.24 -22.32
N TYR A 433 11.89 -7.41 -21.37
CA TYR A 433 13.07 -8.28 -21.50
C TYR A 433 12.73 -9.78 -21.53
N ASN A 434 11.55 -10.18 -21.04
CA ASN A 434 11.13 -11.57 -21.00
C ASN A 434 10.61 -12.03 -22.37
N PRO A 435 11.23 -13.05 -23.00
CA PRO A 435 10.81 -13.53 -24.32
C PRO A 435 9.34 -13.96 -24.40
N LYS A 436 8.75 -14.42 -23.29
CA LYS A 436 7.34 -14.83 -23.22
C LYS A 436 6.40 -13.65 -23.48
N ASN A 437 6.82 -12.44 -23.20
CA ASN A 437 6.03 -11.22 -23.38
C ASN A 437 6.17 -10.59 -24.77
N LYS A 438 7.05 -11.14 -25.64
CA LYS A 438 7.39 -10.53 -26.95
C LYS A 438 6.16 -10.16 -27.78
N ALA A 439 5.19 -11.05 -27.89
CA ALA A 439 3.99 -10.82 -28.71
C ALA A 439 3.13 -9.65 -28.16
N LEU A 440 2.90 -9.62 -26.83
CA LEU A 440 2.14 -8.55 -26.18
C LEU A 440 2.87 -7.19 -26.27
N VAL A 441 4.19 -7.18 -26.07
CA VAL A 441 4.99 -5.96 -26.20
C VAL A 441 4.97 -5.45 -27.64
N GLU A 442 5.07 -6.33 -28.64
CA GLU A 442 4.98 -5.94 -30.05
C GLU A 442 3.60 -5.35 -30.40
N GLU A 443 2.52 -5.98 -29.91
CA GLU A 443 1.17 -5.46 -30.04
C GLU A 443 1.02 -4.10 -29.38
N ALA A 444 1.50 -3.94 -28.14
CA ALA A 444 1.47 -2.68 -27.43
C ALA A 444 2.16 -1.55 -28.21
N LEU A 445 3.35 -1.81 -28.73
CA LEU A 445 4.12 -0.84 -29.52
C LEU A 445 3.42 -0.48 -30.84
N LYS A 446 2.81 -1.45 -31.52
CA LYS A 446 2.03 -1.21 -32.74
C LYS A 446 0.79 -0.37 -32.44
N LYS A 447 0.05 -0.68 -31.37
CA LYS A 447 -1.14 0.06 -30.91
C LYS A 447 -0.79 1.51 -30.59
N ALA A 448 0.34 1.76 -29.94
CA ALA A 448 0.87 3.09 -29.64
C ALA A 448 1.60 3.75 -30.83
N LYS A 449 1.67 3.10 -32.02
CA LYS A 449 2.41 3.57 -33.21
C LYS A 449 3.91 3.81 -32.97
N ARG A 450 4.50 3.12 -31.98
CA ARG A 450 5.92 3.21 -31.62
C ARG A 450 6.76 2.16 -32.35
N PHE A 451 6.70 2.18 -33.69
CA PHE A 451 7.48 1.29 -34.56
C PHE A 451 8.99 1.49 -34.43
N ASP A 452 9.42 2.68 -33.99
CA ASP A 452 10.81 3.02 -33.68
C ASP A 452 11.44 2.14 -32.58
N LEU A 453 10.61 1.50 -31.76
CA LEU A 453 11.04 0.62 -30.66
C LEU A 453 11.06 -0.88 -31.03
N ILE A 454 10.74 -1.21 -32.28
CA ILE A 454 10.78 -2.57 -32.86
C ILE A 454 11.96 -2.66 -33.82
N GLY A 455 12.99 -3.41 -33.49
CA GLY A 455 14.18 -3.53 -34.34
C GLY A 455 15.43 -3.90 -33.54
N ASN A 456 16.61 -3.71 -34.14
CA ASN A 456 17.89 -4.09 -33.55
C ASN A 456 18.66 -2.90 -32.96
N GLY A 457 18.08 -1.69 -32.96
CA GLY A 457 18.66 -0.50 -32.35
C GLY A 457 18.72 -0.59 -30.84
N GLU A 458 19.61 0.18 -30.23
CA GLU A 458 19.83 0.20 -28.78
C GLU A 458 18.57 0.53 -27.98
N LYS A 459 17.73 1.43 -28.50
CA LYS A 459 16.47 1.82 -27.84
C LYS A 459 15.32 0.81 -28.05
N CYS A 460 15.45 -0.16 -28.98
CA CYS A 460 14.37 -1.08 -29.29
C CYS A 460 14.07 -2.02 -28.12
N LEU A 461 12.80 -2.12 -27.76
CA LEU A 461 12.32 -3.03 -26.72
C LEU A 461 12.22 -4.49 -27.22
N ILE A 462 11.99 -4.67 -28.52
CA ILE A 462 11.89 -5.97 -29.18
C ILE A 462 12.93 -6.06 -30.31
N LYS A 463 13.65 -7.17 -30.33
CA LYS A 463 14.55 -7.50 -31.44
C LYS A 463 13.77 -8.21 -32.56
N VAL A 464 13.96 -7.77 -33.81
CA VAL A 464 13.44 -8.47 -34.98
C VAL A 464 14.39 -9.63 -35.32
N SER A 465 13.85 -10.85 -35.42
CA SER A 465 14.63 -11.99 -35.89
C SER A 465 14.98 -11.83 -37.40
N VAL A 466 16.21 -12.08 -37.76
CA VAL A 466 16.75 -11.94 -39.14
C VAL A 466 15.91 -12.69 -40.20
N SER A 467 15.12 -13.69 -39.80
CA SER A 467 14.23 -14.46 -40.70
C SER A 467 13.06 -13.65 -41.31
N GLN A 468 12.65 -12.54 -40.69
CA GLN A 468 11.56 -11.72 -41.24
C GLN A 468 12.04 -10.63 -42.21
N THR A 469 13.31 -10.26 -42.14
CA THR A 469 13.90 -9.26 -43.06
C THR A 469 14.18 -9.85 -44.46
N GLN A 470 14.48 -11.15 -44.52
CA GLN A 470 14.72 -11.81 -45.82
C GLN A 470 13.45 -12.05 -46.65
N ASN A 471 12.28 -12.18 -46.01
CA ASN A 471 11.02 -12.38 -46.77
C ASN A 471 10.47 -11.09 -47.38
N LYS A 472 10.78 -9.92 -46.87
CA LYS A 472 10.37 -8.64 -47.52
C LYS A 472 11.23 -8.30 -48.71
N ASN A 473 12.50 -8.69 -48.73
CA ASN A 473 13.37 -8.49 -49.91
C ASN A 473 13.20 -9.56 -51.01
N ARG A 474 12.54 -10.71 -50.71
CA ARG A 474 12.24 -11.74 -51.71
C ARG A 474 10.91 -11.51 -52.46
N GLN A 475 10.00 -10.69 -51.96
CA GLN A 475 8.77 -10.33 -52.65
C GLN A 475 8.92 -9.13 -53.61
N GLY A 476 10.06 -8.45 -53.62
CA GLY A 476 10.35 -7.31 -54.47
C GLY A 476 11.10 -7.62 -55.79
N ILE A 477 11.50 -8.88 -56.04
CA ILE A 477 12.36 -9.24 -57.18
C ILE A 477 11.71 -10.25 -58.18
N ASN A 478 10.42 -10.53 -58.08
CA ASN A 478 9.74 -11.43 -59.01
C ASN A 478 8.61 -10.78 -59.78
N SER A 479 8.88 -9.64 -60.43
CA SER A 479 8.02 -9.12 -61.51
C SER A 479 8.89 -8.63 -62.65
N GLY A 480 9.30 -9.54 -63.50
CA GLY A 480 9.98 -9.20 -64.72
C GLY A 480 10.83 -10.32 -65.31
N ARG A 481 10.21 -11.41 -65.75
CA ARG A 481 10.78 -12.20 -66.85
C ARG A 481 9.68 -12.77 -67.74
N VAL A 482 9.66 -12.21 -68.92
CA VAL A 482 8.89 -12.55 -70.08
C VAL A 482 9.17 -13.98 -70.52
N LYS A 483 8.08 -14.66 -70.91
CA LYS A 483 8.09 -15.95 -71.62
C LYS A 483 8.93 -15.90 -72.86
N ASN A 484 9.80 -16.89 -73.09
CA ASN A 484 10.16 -17.29 -74.46
C ASN A 484 10.12 -18.81 -74.55
N ASN A 485 9.33 -19.26 -75.53
CA ASN A 485 9.12 -20.64 -75.94
C ASN A 485 10.36 -21.19 -76.71
N GLY A 486 10.71 -22.44 -76.46
CA GLY A 486 11.71 -23.16 -77.26
C GLY A 486 11.64 -24.67 -77.01
N LYS A 487 11.00 -25.36 -77.94
CA LYS A 487 10.91 -26.84 -78.07
C LYS A 487 12.27 -27.52 -78.18
N LYS A 488 12.44 -28.72 -77.61
CA LYS A 488 12.78 -30.04 -78.27
C LYS A 488 13.55 -30.93 -77.29
N LYS A 489 12.98 -32.05 -76.94
CA LYS A 489 13.17 -33.41 -77.44
C LYS A 489 14.46 -34.16 -76.95
N PHE A 490 14.22 -35.30 -76.35
CA PHE A 490 14.77 -36.68 -76.42
C PHE A 490 15.90 -37.16 -75.54
N LYS A 491 15.56 -38.27 -74.84
CA LYS A 491 16.30 -39.57 -74.66
C LYS A 491 17.51 -39.55 -73.71
N LYS A 492 17.55 -40.32 -72.73
CA LYS A 492 17.42 -41.75 -72.46
C LYS A 492 17.13 -42.01 -70.99
#